data_fde6892c259453be927626dabd6fc4db
#
_entry.id   fde6892c259453be927626dabd6fc4db
#
_cell.length_a   1.000
_cell.length_b   1.000
_cell.length_c   1.000
_cell.angle_alpha   90.00
_cell.angle_beta   90.00
_cell.angle_gamma   90.00
#
_symmetry.space_group_name_H-M   'P 1'
#
loop_
_entity.id
_entity.type
_entity.pdbx_description
1 polymer ?
#
loop_
_entity_poly.entity_id
_entity_poly.type
_entity_poly.pdbx_seq_one_letter_code
_entity_poly.pdbx_strand_id
1 'polypeptide(L)'
;MSPAPARTSTDAVVAAARRILESGGPTSVTMRSVAAAVGVRGPSLYKRVPDRAALLRAIAESVIDDLGKAMSHATESDDPRTDLRAAAVAYRAFVLRNPNGYRLLFTDLGDASPDASALAALGEPVVNAMTRLAGPSDALEGARTYVAWAHGFVSMELAGAFRLGGDLEAAYAFGIDAILDGVSESAIPASG
;
A
#
# COMPACT_ATOMS: atom_id res chain seq x y z
N MET A 1 40.13 -20.40 -2.20
CA MET A 1 38.79 -20.83 -2.69
C MET A 1 37.86 -19.62 -2.61
N SER A 2 37.57 -19.00 -3.74
CA SER A 2 36.55 -17.90 -3.77
C SER A 2 35.17 -18.52 -3.52
N PRO A 3 34.34 -17.94 -2.64
CA PRO A 3 32.96 -18.40 -2.46
C PRO A 3 32.20 -18.25 -3.78
N ALA A 4 31.45 -19.28 -4.15
CA ALA A 4 30.58 -19.25 -5.30
C ALA A 4 29.62 -18.03 -5.16
N PRO A 5 29.37 -17.24 -6.22
CA PRO A 5 28.47 -16.11 -6.13
C PRO A 5 27.09 -16.61 -5.67
N ALA A 6 26.63 -16.09 -4.54
CA ALA A 6 25.31 -16.39 -4.01
C ALA A 6 24.30 -16.23 -5.15
N ARG A 7 23.53 -17.29 -5.42
CA ARG A 7 22.48 -17.29 -6.48
C ARG A 7 21.51 -16.16 -6.11
N THR A 8 21.58 -15.04 -6.80
CA THR A 8 20.67 -13.92 -6.59
C THR A 8 19.22 -14.42 -6.77
N SER A 9 18.40 -14.37 -5.74
CA SER A 9 16.99 -14.78 -5.82
C SER A 9 16.16 -13.73 -6.54
N THR A 10 14.96 -14.09 -7.00
CA THR A 10 13.98 -13.11 -7.54
C THR A 10 13.65 -12.07 -6.49
N ASP A 11 13.49 -12.47 -5.23
CA ASP A 11 13.22 -11.54 -4.12
C ASP A 11 14.35 -10.52 -3.91
N ALA A 12 15.60 -10.94 -4.04
CA ALA A 12 16.74 -10.02 -3.97
C ALA A 12 16.74 -9.01 -5.13
N VAL A 13 16.31 -9.44 -6.32
CA VAL A 13 16.13 -8.55 -7.50
C VAL A 13 15.03 -7.53 -7.23
N VAL A 14 13.86 -7.98 -6.76
CA VAL A 14 12.71 -7.11 -6.43
C VAL A 14 13.08 -6.13 -5.32
N ALA A 15 13.73 -6.59 -4.24
CA ALA A 15 14.17 -5.73 -3.15
C ALA A 15 15.17 -4.65 -3.61
N ALA A 16 16.10 -4.99 -4.50
CA ALA A 16 17.02 -4.02 -5.08
C ALA A 16 16.30 -3.02 -5.97
N ALA A 17 15.36 -3.48 -6.79
CA ALA A 17 14.55 -2.63 -7.67
C ALA A 17 13.65 -1.68 -6.88
N ARG A 18 13.05 -2.13 -5.76
CA ARG A 18 12.28 -1.26 -4.84
C ARG A 18 13.14 -0.13 -4.26
N ARG A 19 14.36 -0.42 -3.81
CA ARG A 19 15.27 0.63 -3.32
C ARG A 19 15.59 1.67 -4.39
N ILE A 20 15.81 1.23 -5.64
CA ILE A 20 16.04 2.13 -6.77
C ILE A 20 14.78 2.98 -7.04
N LEU A 21 13.60 2.36 -7.00
CA LEU A 21 12.31 3.03 -7.16
C LEU A 21 12.13 4.13 -6.10
N GLU A 22 12.34 3.81 -4.83
CA GLU A 22 12.15 4.78 -3.74
C GLU A 22 13.13 5.95 -3.83
N SER A 23 14.38 5.71 -4.23
CA SER A 23 15.40 6.77 -4.31
C SER A 23 15.32 7.64 -5.56
N GLY A 24 14.84 7.12 -6.69
CA GLY A 24 14.93 7.81 -7.99
C GLY A 24 13.66 7.79 -8.85
N GLY A 25 12.56 7.26 -8.31
CA GLY A 25 11.29 7.13 -9.01
C GLY A 25 11.27 6.06 -10.12
N PRO A 26 10.14 5.91 -10.82
CA PRO A 26 9.93 4.82 -11.78
C PRO A 26 10.90 4.81 -12.97
N THR A 27 11.38 5.97 -13.40
CA THR A 27 12.31 6.11 -14.52
C THR A 27 13.72 5.57 -14.21
N SER A 28 14.12 5.55 -12.94
CA SER A 28 15.40 5.01 -12.48
C SER A 28 15.44 3.48 -12.47
N VAL A 29 14.27 2.81 -12.45
CA VAL A 29 14.15 1.36 -12.48
C VAL A 29 14.35 0.86 -13.91
N THR A 30 15.56 0.42 -14.22
CA THR A 30 15.95 -0.17 -15.50
C THR A 30 16.58 -1.54 -15.26
N MET A 31 16.53 -2.42 -16.27
CA MET A 31 17.22 -3.72 -16.19
C MET A 31 18.72 -3.55 -15.89
N ARG A 32 19.34 -2.49 -16.43
CA ARG A 32 20.75 -2.17 -16.20
C ARG A 32 21.03 -1.74 -14.75
N SER A 33 20.24 -0.80 -14.22
CA SER A 33 20.43 -0.31 -12.84
C SER A 33 20.23 -1.43 -11.81
N VAL A 34 19.23 -2.29 -12.04
CA VAL A 34 18.96 -3.42 -11.13
C VAL A 34 20.04 -4.50 -11.25
N ALA A 35 20.51 -4.86 -12.46
CA ALA A 35 21.60 -5.81 -12.65
C ALA A 35 22.88 -5.35 -11.92
N ALA A 36 23.20 -4.06 -12.02
CA ALA A 36 24.33 -3.46 -11.31
C ALA A 36 24.15 -3.54 -9.79
N ALA A 37 22.95 -3.23 -9.27
CA ALA A 37 22.64 -3.22 -7.84
C ALA A 37 22.72 -4.62 -7.19
N VAL A 38 22.36 -5.68 -7.94
CA VAL A 38 22.43 -7.07 -7.44
C VAL A 38 23.75 -7.77 -7.83
N GLY A 39 24.67 -7.09 -8.53
CA GLY A 39 25.99 -7.62 -8.88
C GLY A 39 25.97 -8.74 -9.93
N VAL A 40 24.96 -8.77 -10.82
CA VAL A 40 24.85 -9.78 -11.87
C VAL A 40 25.00 -9.15 -13.26
N ARG A 41 25.37 -9.99 -14.24
CA ARG A 41 25.35 -9.56 -15.66
C ARG A 41 23.93 -9.59 -16.21
N GLY A 42 23.65 -8.74 -17.20
CA GLY A 42 22.32 -8.63 -17.85
C GLY A 42 21.67 -9.98 -18.18
N PRO A 43 22.34 -10.91 -18.90
CA PRO A 43 21.72 -12.21 -19.22
C PRO A 43 21.26 -13.03 -18.02
N SER A 44 21.91 -12.88 -16.86
CA SER A 44 21.50 -13.56 -15.63
C SER A 44 20.25 -12.94 -15.00
N LEU A 45 20.06 -11.64 -15.14
CA LEU A 45 18.86 -10.94 -14.69
C LEU A 45 17.65 -11.34 -15.55
N TYR A 46 17.79 -11.35 -16.89
CA TYR A 46 16.72 -11.72 -17.81
C TYR A 46 16.19 -13.16 -17.64
N LYS A 47 16.98 -14.06 -17.08
CA LYS A 47 16.53 -15.42 -16.70
C LYS A 47 15.53 -15.42 -15.52
N ARG A 48 15.45 -14.32 -14.75
CA ARG A 48 14.60 -14.20 -13.57
C ARG A 48 13.43 -13.26 -13.79
N VAL A 49 13.69 -12.17 -14.47
CA VAL A 49 12.70 -11.15 -14.81
C VAL A 49 12.89 -10.83 -16.29
N PRO A 50 11.92 -11.20 -17.16
CA PRO A 50 12.11 -11.17 -18.60
C PRO A 50 12.28 -9.76 -19.16
N ASP A 51 11.66 -8.76 -18.53
CA ASP A 51 11.70 -7.36 -19.01
C ASP A 51 11.40 -6.39 -17.86
N ARG A 52 11.38 -5.10 -18.18
CA ARG A 52 11.09 -4.02 -17.24
C ARG A 52 9.63 -4.04 -16.78
N ALA A 53 8.68 -4.44 -17.65
CA ALA A 53 7.27 -4.51 -17.29
C ALA A 53 7.04 -5.55 -16.20
N ALA A 54 7.58 -6.77 -16.40
CA ALA A 54 7.55 -7.83 -15.39
C ALA A 54 8.23 -7.42 -14.08
N LEU A 55 9.31 -6.63 -14.15
CA LEU A 55 9.98 -6.11 -12.96
C LEU A 55 9.10 -5.11 -12.20
N LEU A 56 8.45 -4.17 -12.89
CA LEU A 56 7.54 -3.21 -12.26
C LEU A 56 6.33 -3.91 -11.64
N ARG A 57 5.78 -4.93 -12.32
CA ARG A 57 4.71 -5.77 -11.76
C ARG A 57 5.14 -6.44 -10.46
N ALA A 58 6.29 -7.11 -10.46
CA ALA A 58 6.82 -7.78 -9.27
C ALA A 58 7.10 -6.80 -8.12
N ILE A 59 7.51 -5.56 -8.40
CA ILE A 59 7.62 -4.49 -7.41
C ILE A 59 6.24 -4.15 -6.84
N ALA A 60 5.24 -3.92 -7.70
CA ALA A 60 3.88 -3.57 -7.28
C ALA A 60 3.27 -4.68 -6.42
N GLU A 61 3.38 -5.94 -6.83
CA GLU A 61 2.94 -7.11 -6.06
C GLU A 61 3.63 -7.18 -4.68
N SER A 62 4.93 -6.92 -4.62
CA SER A 62 5.67 -6.87 -3.35
C SER A 62 5.22 -5.71 -2.44
N VAL A 63 4.83 -4.56 -3.01
CA VAL A 63 4.28 -3.42 -2.26
C VAL A 63 2.90 -3.75 -1.71
N ILE A 64 2.05 -4.42 -2.52
CA ILE A 64 0.72 -4.89 -2.12
C ILE A 64 0.83 -5.86 -0.94
N ASP A 65 1.73 -6.85 -1.04
CA ASP A 65 1.95 -7.85 0.00
C ASP A 65 2.41 -7.22 1.32
N ASP A 66 3.36 -6.29 1.28
CA ASP A 66 3.86 -5.62 2.48
C ASP A 66 2.80 -4.69 3.12
N LEU A 67 2.02 -3.96 2.29
CA LEU A 67 0.92 -3.14 2.78
C LEU A 67 -0.19 -4.00 3.39
N GLY A 68 -0.55 -5.11 2.71
CA GLY A 68 -1.55 -6.06 3.20
C GLY A 68 -1.16 -6.65 4.55
N LYS A 69 0.10 -7.06 4.73
CA LYS A 69 0.63 -7.52 6.02
C LYS A 69 0.55 -6.44 7.10
N ALA A 70 0.94 -5.21 6.79
CA ALA A 70 0.89 -4.11 7.74
C ALA A 70 -0.54 -3.82 8.22
N MET A 71 -1.52 -3.89 7.32
CA MET A 71 -2.93 -3.68 7.64
C MET A 71 -3.53 -4.86 8.40
N SER A 72 -3.24 -6.10 7.99
CA SER A 72 -3.73 -7.29 8.69
C SER A 72 -3.27 -7.37 10.14
N HIS A 73 -1.99 -7.07 10.41
CA HIS A 73 -1.47 -7.01 11.79
C HIS A 73 -2.12 -5.91 12.64
N ALA A 74 -2.62 -4.86 12.01
CA ALA A 74 -3.28 -3.76 12.70
C ALA A 74 -4.74 -4.05 13.07
N THR A 75 -5.36 -5.11 12.50
CA THR A 75 -6.79 -5.43 12.64
C THR A 75 -7.03 -6.74 13.39
N GLU A 76 -6.25 -7.00 14.43
CA GLU A 76 -6.30 -8.23 15.22
C GLU A 76 -7.05 -8.09 16.55
N SER A 77 -7.64 -6.91 16.85
CA SER A 77 -8.35 -6.70 18.11
C SER A 77 -9.83 -7.13 18.02
N ASP A 78 -10.48 -7.23 19.18
CA ASP A 78 -11.92 -7.52 19.25
C ASP A 78 -12.79 -6.28 18.98
N ASP A 79 -12.23 -5.06 19.10
CA ASP A 79 -12.93 -3.81 18.84
C ASP A 79 -12.70 -3.31 17.42
N PRO A 80 -13.75 -3.31 16.56
CA PRO A 80 -13.63 -2.90 15.17
C PRO A 80 -13.21 -1.43 14.98
N ARG A 81 -13.56 -0.56 15.91
CA ARG A 81 -13.16 0.85 15.86
C ARG A 81 -11.67 1.02 16.12
N THR A 82 -11.13 0.29 17.08
CA THR A 82 -9.68 0.22 17.35
C THR A 82 -8.93 -0.34 16.16
N ASP A 83 -9.42 -1.42 15.54
CA ASP A 83 -8.85 -2.01 14.33
C ASP A 83 -8.77 -0.99 13.18
N LEU A 84 -9.87 -0.28 12.90
CA LEU A 84 -9.92 0.71 11.83
C LEU A 84 -8.97 1.89 12.08
N ARG A 85 -8.87 2.38 13.32
CA ARG A 85 -7.88 3.40 13.68
C ARG A 85 -6.45 2.91 13.47
N ALA A 86 -6.15 1.71 13.93
CA ALA A 86 -4.82 1.10 13.80
C ALA A 86 -4.48 0.85 12.31
N ALA A 87 -5.43 0.39 11.51
CA ALA A 87 -5.27 0.24 10.06
C ALA A 87 -4.96 1.57 9.37
N ALA A 88 -5.64 2.66 9.73
CA ALA A 88 -5.37 3.99 9.20
C ALA A 88 -3.94 4.45 9.52
N VAL A 89 -3.50 4.26 10.76
CA VAL A 89 -2.13 4.60 11.19
C VAL A 89 -1.10 3.77 10.44
N ALA A 90 -1.31 2.46 10.34
CA ALA A 90 -0.42 1.55 9.62
C ALA A 90 -0.33 1.90 8.13
N TYR A 91 -1.47 2.16 7.49
CA TYR A 91 -1.56 2.61 6.10
C TYR A 91 -0.77 3.89 5.85
N ARG A 92 -1.03 4.97 6.61
CA ARG A 92 -0.32 6.25 6.46
C ARG A 92 1.17 6.08 6.67
N ALA A 93 1.58 5.38 7.74
CA ALA A 93 2.98 5.13 8.03
C ALA A 93 3.68 4.33 6.92
N PHE A 94 2.99 3.35 6.32
CA PHE A 94 3.52 2.61 5.18
C PHE A 94 3.72 3.50 3.96
N VAL A 95 2.71 4.29 3.59
CA VAL A 95 2.74 5.15 2.40
C VAL A 95 3.81 6.22 2.51
N LEU A 96 3.98 6.84 3.69
CA LEU A 96 5.03 7.85 3.91
C LEU A 96 6.44 7.26 3.84
N ARG A 97 6.62 5.98 4.18
CA ARG A 97 7.90 5.27 4.05
C ARG A 97 8.17 4.73 2.64
N ASN A 98 7.13 4.51 1.84
CA ASN A 98 7.22 3.89 0.51
C ASN A 98 6.46 4.73 -0.55
N PRO A 99 6.74 6.03 -0.70
CA PRO A 99 5.91 6.92 -1.50
C PRO A 99 5.90 6.57 -2.99
N ASN A 100 7.02 6.15 -3.55
CA ASN A 100 7.12 5.80 -4.95
C ASN A 100 6.54 4.40 -5.25
N GLY A 101 6.73 3.45 -4.35
CA GLY A 101 6.09 2.14 -4.43
C GLY A 101 4.57 2.25 -4.35
N TYR A 102 4.07 3.05 -3.42
CA TYR A 102 2.65 3.30 -3.30
C TYR A 102 2.05 3.99 -4.55
N ARG A 103 2.70 5.04 -5.06
CA ARG A 103 2.26 5.69 -6.31
C ARG A 103 2.22 4.73 -7.50
N LEU A 104 3.13 3.76 -7.53
CA LEU A 104 3.18 2.76 -8.59
C LEU A 104 1.89 1.93 -8.68
N LEU A 105 1.20 1.67 -7.54
CA LEU A 105 -0.05 0.90 -7.49
C LEU A 105 -1.20 1.58 -8.24
N PHE A 106 -1.17 2.91 -8.37
CA PHE A 106 -2.20 3.72 -9.03
C PHE A 106 -1.73 4.31 -10.36
N THR A 107 -0.55 3.90 -10.83
CA THR A 107 -0.05 4.27 -12.15
C THR A 107 -0.55 3.27 -13.18
N ASP A 108 -1.04 3.76 -14.31
CA ASP A 108 -1.34 2.88 -15.44
C ASP A 108 -0.03 2.30 -15.99
N LEU A 109 0.17 1.02 -15.74
CA LEU A 109 1.34 0.27 -16.19
C LEU A 109 1.02 -0.61 -17.41
N GLY A 110 -0.18 -0.52 -17.98
CA GLY A 110 -0.65 -1.41 -19.04
C GLY A 110 -0.54 -2.87 -18.60
N ASP A 111 0.11 -3.71 -19.42
CA ASP A 111 0.31 -5.14 -19.11
C ASP A 111 1.17 -5.40 -17.86
N ALA A 112 1.83 -4.39 -17.32
CA ALA A 112 2.62 -4.47 -16.08
C ALA A 112 1.80 -4.12 -14.82
N SER A 113 0.52 -3.81 -14.95
CA SER A 113 -0.35 -3.57 -13.79
C SER A 113 -0.47 -4.82 -12.92
N PRO A 114 -0.51 -4.68 -11.58
CA PRO A 114 -0.77 -5.80 -10.69
C PRO A 114 -2.19 -6.37 -10.93
N ASP A 115 -2.42 -7.61 -10.51
CA ASP A 115 -3.74 -8.20 -10.58
C ASP A 115 -4.75 -7.38 -9.77
N ALA A 116 -5.92 -7.12 -10.37
CA ALA A 116 -7.02 -6.41 -9.72
C ALA A 116 -7.51 -7.12 -8.43
N SER A 117 -7.44 -8.46 -8.39
CA SER A 117 -7.77 -9.24 -7.19
C SER A 117 -6.78 -8.99 -6.05
N ALA A 118 -5.50 -8.81 -6.33
CA ALA A 118 -4.49 -8.49 -5.33
C ALA A 118 -4.73 -7.10 -4.71
N LEU A 119 -5.11 -6.12 -5.53
CA LEU A 119 -5.50 -4.79 -5.04
C LEU A 119 -6.80 -4.83 -4.22
N ALA A 120 -7.79 -5.63 -4.65
CA ALA A 120 -9.03 -5.80 -3.91
C ALA A 120 -8.81 -6.42 -2.52
N ALA A 121 -7.92 -7.41 -2.42
CA ALA A 121 -7.58 -8.09 -1.17
C ALA A 121 -7.00 -7.13 -0.11
N LEU A 122 -6.36 -6.02 -0.52
CA LEU A 122 -5.93 -4.97 0.43
C LEU A 122 -7.08 -4.34 1.22
N GLY A 123 -8.30 -4.35 0.67
CA GLY A 123 -9.48 -3.80 1.31
C GLY A 123 -10.17 -4.75 2.30
N GLU A 124 -9.90 -6.05 2.22
CA GLU A 124 -10.61 -7.07 3.01
C GLU A 124 -10.55 -6.83 4.53
N PRO A 125 -9.40 -6.52 5.15
CA PRO A 125 -9.34 -6.23 6.59
C PRO A 125 -10.24 -5.05 7.00
N VAL A 126 -10.29 -4.01 6.16
CA VAL A 126 -11.13 -2.83 6.40
C VAL A 126 -12.61 -3.17 6.24
N VAL A 127 -13.00 -3.91 5.21
CA VAL A 127 -14.39 -4.35 5.00
C VAL A 127 -14.84 -5.25 6.14
N ASN A 128 -14.01 -6.17 6.60
CA ASN A 128 -14.33 -7.06 7.73
C ASN A 128 -14.52 -6.28 9.03
N ALA A 129 -13.64 -5.33 9.33
CA ALA A 129 -13.79 -4.48 10.51
C ALA A 129 -15.02 -3.55 10.38
N MET A 130 -15.29 -3.01 9.18
CA MET A 130 -16.45 -2.19 8.92
C MET A 130 -17.76 -2.97 9.06
N THR A 131 -17.77 -4.24 8.65
CA THR A 131 -18.92 -5.15 8.84
C THR A 131 -19.24 -5.37 10.32
N ARG A 132 -18.20 -5.48 11.15
CA ARG A 132 -18.39 -5.58 12.62
C ARG A 132 -18.85 -4.27 13.24
N LEU A 133 -18.47 -3.12 12.68
CA LEU A 133 -18.80 -1.79 13.19
C LEU A 133 -20.24 -1.38 12.80
N ALA A 134 -20.61 -1.55 11.53
CA ALA A 134 -21.82 -0.96 10.95
C ALA A 134 -22.83 -1.99 10.41
N GLY A 135 -22.50 -3.26 10.50
CA GLY A 135 -23.32 -4.32 9.89
C GLY A 135 -23.06 -4.48 8.38
N PRO A 136 -23.56 -5.58 7.79
CA PRO A 136 -23.24 -5.95 6.42
C PRO A 136 -23.85 -5.02 5.35
N SER A 137 -24.94 -4.30 5.66
CA SER A 137 -25.59 -3.38 4.72
C SER A 137 -24.74 -2.17 4.39
N ASP A 138 -24.02 -1.62 5.37
CA ASP A 138 -23.30 -0.35 5.26
C ASP A 138 -21.78 -0.53 5.21
N ALA A 139 -21.32 -1.77 5.34
CA ALA A 139 -19.90 -2.11 5.42
C ALA A 139 -19.10 -1.66 4.18
N LEU A 140 -19.64 -1.88 2.99
CA LEU A 140 -18.92 -1.59 1.74
C LEU A 140 -18.84 -0.07 1.48
N GLU A 141 -19.93 0.64 1.70
CA GLU A 141 -20.00 2.10 1.58
C GLU A 141 -19.11 2.78 2.62
N GLY A 142 -19.14 2.31 3.85
CA GLY A 142 -18.25 2.77 4.92
C GLY A 142 -16.79 2.52 4.60
N ALA A 143 -16.44 1.32 4.14
CA ALA A 143 -15.08 0.96 3.75
C ALA A 143 -14.58 1.81 2.58
N ARG A 144 -15.40 2.03 1.56
CA ARG A 144 -15.07 2.89 0.40
C ARG A 144 -14.83 4.33 0.83
N THR A 145 -15.70 4.87 1.68
CA THR A 145 -15.56 6.24 2.20
C THR A 145 -14.26 6.39 2.99
N TYR A 146 -14.00 5.45 3.89
CA TYR A 146 -12.79 5.41 4.71
C TYR A 146 -11.51 5.33 3.85
N VAL A 147 -11.44 4.39 2.92
CA VAL A 147 -10.26 4.19 2.06
C VAL A 147 -10.04 5.39 1.13
N ALA A 148 -11.11 5.91 0.51
CA ALA A 148 -11.01 7.06 -0.38
C ALA A 148 -10.52 8.31 0.34
N TRP A 149 -11.02 8.56 1.55
CA TRP A 149 -10.58 9.69 2.37
C TRP A 149 -9.12 9.53 2.80
N ALA A 150 -8.75 8.36 3.33
CA ALA A 150 -7.38 8.07 3.76
C ALA A 150 -6.38 8.21 2.60
N HIS A 151 -6.71 7.67 1.42
CA HIS A 151 -5.93 7.82 0.20
C HIS A 151 -5.78 9.29 -0.21
N GLY A 152 -6.86 10.05 -0.22
CA GLY A 152 -6.85 11.47 -0.59
C GLY A 152 -6.00 12.29 0.35
N PHE A 153 -6.15 12.11 1.67
CA PHE A 153 -5.36 12.81 2.68
C PHE A 153 -3.86 12.56 2.50
N VAL A 154 -3.44 11.28 2.45
CA VAL A 154 -2.02 10.93 2.33
C VAL A 154 -1.44 11.36 0.98
N SER A 155 -2.22 11.33 -0.10
CA SER A 155 -1.82 11.83 -1.41
C SER A 155 -1.55 13.36 -1.37
N MET A 156 -2.39 14.13 -0.69
CA MET A 156 -2.19 15.57 -0.48
C MET A 156 -0.97 15.84 0.41
N GLU A 157 -0.75 15.04 1.45
CA GLU A 157 0.42 15.13 2.32
C GLU A 157 1.71 14.88 1.53
N LEU A 158 1.79 13.82 0.73
CA LEU A 158 2.92 13.52 -0.15
C LEU A 158 3.18 14.59 -1.22
N ALA A 159 2.14 15.32 -1.63
CA ALA A 159 2.24 16.43 -2.55
C ALA A 159 2.64 17.75 -1.86
N GLY A 160 2.77 17.79 -0.52
CA GLY A 160 3.02 19.01 0.24
C GLY A 160 1.88 20.04 0.11
N ALA A 161 0.65 19.57 -0.07
CA ALA A 161 -0.52 20.44 -0.31
C ALA A 161 -1.05 21.12 0.97
N PHE A 162 -0.76 20.56 2.14
CA PHE A 162 -1.17 21.14 3.42
C PHE A 162 -0.21 22.26 3.83
N ARG A 163 -0.54 23.52 3.49
CA ARG A 163 0.34 24.68 3.67
C ARG A 163 -0.09 25.63 4.80
N LEU A 164 -1.20 25.36 5.46
CA LEU A 164 -1.72 26.24 6.53
C LEU A 164 -1.10 25.96 7.90
N GLY A 165 -0.14 25.04 7.97
CA GLY A 165 0.46 24.59 9.23
C GLY A 165 -0.46 23.63 9.97
N GLY A 166 -0.15 23.38 11.25
CA GLY A 166 -0.87 22.45 12.10
C GLY A 166 -0.23 21.07 12.14
N ASP A 167 -0.82 20.19 12.94
CA ASP A 167 -0.39 18.81 13.10
C ASP A 167 -1.18 17.89 12.14
N LEU A 168 -0.49 17.35 11.14
CA LEU A 168 -1.10 16.46 10.14
C LEU A 168 -1.47 15.10 10.73
N GLU A 169 -0.78 14.63 11.77
CA GLU A 169 -1.13 13.39 12.44
C GLU A 169 -2.46 13.54 13.18
N ALA A 170 -2.61 14.63 13.94
CA ALA A 170 -3.85 14.96 14.62
C ALA A 170 -5.01 15.19 13.63
N ALA A 171 -4.76 15.87 12.50
CA ALA A 171 -5.75 16.09 11.45
C ALA A 171 -6.20 14.78 10.78
N TYR A 172 -5.26 13.86 10.53
CA TYR A 172 -5.55 12.55 10.00
C TYR A 172 -6.40 11.71 10.94
N ALA A 173 -6.02 11.66 12.23
CA ALA A 173 -6.78 10.95 13.26
C ALA A 173 -8.21 11.52 13.39
N PHE A 174 -8.34 12.85 13.43
CA PHE A 174 -9.66 13.52 13.47
C PHE A 174 -10.57 13.10 12.32
N GLY A 175 -10.06 13.07 11.09
CA GLY A 175 -10.86 12.69 9.93
C GLY A 175 -11.28 11.22 9.94
N ILE A 176 -10.40 10.32 10.38
CA ILE A 176 -10.73 8.91 10.58
C ILE A 176 -11.84 8.78 11.63
N ASP A 177 -11.72 9.45 12.77
CA ASP A 177 -12.73 9.39 13.83
C ASP A 177 -14.08 9.93 13.38
N ALA A 178 -14.11 11.04 12.65
CA ALA A 178 -15.34 11.61 12.09
C ALA A 178 -16.05 10.63 11.12
N ILE A 179 -15.29 9.89 10.31
CA ILE A 179 -15.86 8.87 9.41
C ILE A 179 -16.43 7.71 10.23
N LEU A 180 -15.70 7.22 11.23
CA LEU A 180 -16.14 6.10 12.06
C LEU A 180 -17.38 6.45 12.88
N ASP A 181 -17.50 7.70 13.37
CA ASP A 181 -18.68 8.20 14.06
C ASP A 181 -19.90 8.20 13.12
N GLY A 182 -19.76 8.81 11.94
CA GLY A 182 -20.83 8.88 10.95
C GLY A 182 -21.33 7.51 10.47
N VAL A 183 -20.40 6.55 10.27
CA VAL A 183 -20.76 5.18 9.89
C VAL A 183 -21.48 4.45 11.02
N SER A 184 -21.02 4.62 12.29
CA SER A 184 -21.68 4.00 13.44
C SER A 184 -23.09 4.54 13.68
N GLU A 185 -23.32 5.83 13.48
CA GLU A 185 -24.65 6.47 13.62
C GLU A 185 -25.61 6.00 12.55
N SER A 186 -25.14 5.81 11.30
CA SER A 186 -25.96 5.31 10.21
C SER A 186 -26.45 3.88 10.41
N ALA A 187 -25.72 3.06 11.17
CA ALA A 187 -26.05 1.68 11.47
C ALA A 187 -27.17 1.53 12.53
N ILE A 188 -27.53 2.61 13.24
CA ILE A 188 -28.60 2.58 14.23
C ILE A 188 -29.94 2.77 13.47
N PRO A 189 -30.84 1.74 13.42
CA PRO A 189 -32.12 1.91 12.77
C PRO A 189 -32.85 3.07 13.42
N ALA A 190 -33.39 4.00 12.62
CA ALA A 190 -34.23 5.07 13.10
C ALA A 190 -35.36 4.44 13.93
N SER A 191 -35.36 4.69 15.24
CA SER A 191 -36.40 4.22 16.16
C SER A 191 -37.71 4.85 15.68
N GLY A 192 -38.57 4.04 15.01
CA GLY A 192 -39.89 4.42 14.55
C GLY A 192 -40.87 4.60 15.70
#